data_bc32301d9140f88efde7a685f19de534
#
_entry.id   bc32301d9140f88efde7a685f19de534
#
_cell.length_a   1.000
_cell.length_b   1.000
_cell.length_c   1.000
_cell.angle_alpha   90.00
_cell.angle_beta   90.00
_cell.angle_gamma   90.00
#
_symmetry.space_group_name_H-M   'P 1'
#
loop_
_entity.id
_entity.type
_entity.pdbx_description
1 polymer ?
#
loop_
_entity_poly.entity_id
_entity_poly.type
_entity_poly.pdbx_seq_one_letter_code
_entity_poly.pdbx_strand_id
1 'polypeptide(L)'
;MTKSNIATAGWLLVALSLAPAYAAVSPFRAMAGTWSGGGMLSLANGEQQRLRCRATYDVAGRGDELSLNLRCASDSYNFDLTGNVEYRGGAISGQWTEATRNAAGTIEGRAAGDHVEAAAQGNNFSANLSLTTRGNRQTVSIRPEGTDVRAVSLALDRR
;
A
#
# COMPACT_ATOMS: atom_id res chain seq x y z
N MET A 1 43.57 9.59 -68.68
CA MET A 1 43.79 9.22 -67.30
C MET A 1 42.68 9.82 -66.44
N THR A 2 41.64 9.07 -66.18
CA THR A 2 40.46 9.53 -65.44
C THR A 2 40.33 8.63 -64.20
N LYS A 3 40.60 9.19 -63.01
CA LYS A 3 40.50 8.47 -61.71
C LYS A 3 39.06 8.57 -61.26
N SER A 4 38.41 7.43 -61.16
CA SER A 4 37.05 7.27 -60.61
C SER A 4 37.13 7.12 -59.08
N ASN A 5 36.55 8.06 -58.33
CA ASN A 5 36.41 7.96 -56.86
C ASN A 5 35.06 7.31 -56.54
N ILE A 6 35.13 6.11 -55.96
CA ILE A 6 33.96 5.39 -55.43
C ILE A 6 33.80 5.82 -54.00
N ALA A 7 32.74 6.58 -53.72
CA ALA A 7 32.32 6.92 -52.35
C ALA A 7 31.46 5.80 -51.77
N THR A 8 32.00 5.08 -50.79
CA THR A 8 31.29 4.07 -50.02
C THR A 8 30.45 4.74 -48.93
N ALA A 9 29.13 4.78 -49.13
CA ALA A 9 28.19 5.23 -48.12
C ALA A 9 27.96 4.11 -47.08
N GLY A 10 28.51 4.27 -45.89
CA GLY A 10 28.28 3.36 -44.75
C GLY A 10 26.90 3.64 -44.10
N TRP A 11 26.02 2.66 -44.17
CA TRP A 11 24.74 2.69 -43.45
C TRP A 11 24.96 2.28 -42.00
N LEU A 12 24.84 3.21 -41.05
CA LEU A 12 24.79 2.94 -39.63
C LEU A 12 23.39 2.39 -39.29
N LEU A 13 23.30 1.09 -39.05
CA LEU A 13 22.12 0.44 -38.47
C LEU A 13 22.08 0.74 -36.97
N VAL A 14 21.23 1.70 -36.56
CA VAL A 14 20.90 1.92 -35.16
C VAL A 14 19.93 0.82 -34.73
N ALA A 15 20.43 -0.18 -34.02
CA ALA A 15 19.59 -1.19 -33.38
C ALA A 15 18.88 -0.56 -32.17
N LEU A 16 17.59 -0.24 -32.29
CA LEU A 16 16.73 0.08 -31.15
C LEU A 16 16.52 -1.20 -30.32
N SER A 17 17.21 -1.31 -29.19
CA SER A 17 16.95 -2.35 -28.20
C SER A 17 15.65 -2.01 -27.47
N LEU A 18 14.55 -2.69 -27.82
CA LEU A 18 13.33 -2.72 -27.03
C LEU A 18 13.60 -3.54 -25.75
N ALA A 19 13.88 -2.86 -24.65
CA ALA A 19 13.90 -3.51 -23.35
C ALA A 19 12.46 -3.94 -23.00
N PRO A 20 12.21 -5.20 -22.58
CA PRO A 20 10.89 -5.62 -22.15
C PRO A 20 10.51 -4.83 -20.89
N ALA A 21 9.41 -4.07 -20.98
CA ALA A 21 8.80 -3.46 -19.81
C ALA A 21 8.19 -4.58 -18.96
N TYR A 22 8.87 -4.96 -17.88
CA TYR A 22 8.28 -5.85 -16.88
C TYR A 22 7.12 -5.08 -16.22
N ALA A 23 5.89 -5.53 -16.47
CA ALA A 23 4.73 -5.01 -15.76
C ALA A 23 4.92 -5.25 -14.27
N ALA A 24 4.89 -4.20 -13.46
CA ALA A 24 5.02 -4.31 -12.02
C ALA A 24 3.85 -5.17 -11.48
N VAL A 25 4.19 -6.24 -10.77
CA VAL A 25 3.19 -7.16 -10.20
C VAL A 25 2.58 -6.51 -8.97
N SER A 26 1.24 -6.54 -8.89
CA SER A 26 0.52 -6.03 -7.73
C SER A 26 0.87 -6.81 -6.46
N PRO A 27 1.19 -6.15 -5.33
CA PRO A 27 1.43 -6.79 -4.04
C PRO A 27 0.14 -7.35 -3.40
N PHE A 28 -1.04 -6.97 -3.88
CA PHE A 28 -2.32 -7.32 -3.25
C PHE A 28 -2.56 -8.82 -3.17
N ARG A 29 -2.11 -9.60 -4.17
CA ARG A 29 -2.24 -11.07 -4.14
C ARG A 29 -1.56 -11.69 -2.92
N ALA A 30 -0.42 -11.16 -2.51
CA ALA A 30 0.27 -11.61 -1.31
C ALA A 30 -0.46 -11.23 -0.02
N MET A 31 -1.35 -10.25 -0.07
CA MET A 31 -2.14 -9.80 1.08
C MET A 31 -3.43 -10.61 1.27
N ALA A 32 -3.98 -11.24 0.21
CA ALA A 32 -5.27 -11.91 0.23
C ALA A 32 -5.46 -12.85 1.43
N GLY A 33 -6.65 -12.83 2.03
CA GLY A 33 -7.04 -13.71 3.14
C GLY A 33 -7.23 -12.99 4.47
N THR A 34 -7.30 -13.79 5.55
CA THR A 34 -7.54 -13.30 6.91
C THR A 34 -6.26 -13.28 7.72
N TRP A 35 -6.06 -12.19 8.42
CA TRP A 35 -4.88 -11.93 9.25
C TRP A 35 -5.31 -11.57 10.67
N SER A 36 -4.53 -11.95 11.66
CA SER A 36 -4.80 -11.56 13.03
C SER A 36 -3.50 -11.37 13.81
N GLY A 37 -3.54 -10.49 14.78
CA GLY A 37 -2.40 -10.18 15.61
C GLY A 37 -2.66 -8.98 16.48
N GLY A 38 -1.63 -8.20 16.74
CA GLY A 38 -1.76 -7.03 17.58
C GLY A 38 -0.61 -6.05 17.39
N GLY A 39 -0.57 -5.09 18.28
CA GLY A 39 0.45 -4.05 18.25
C GLY A 39 0.27 -3.04 19.37
N MET A 40 0.78 -1.85 19.10
CA MET A 40 0.78 -0.74 20.04
C MET A 40 0.13 0.50 19.40
N LEU A 41 -0.71 1.13 20.19
CA LEU A 41 -1.25 2.47 19.97
C LEU A 41 -0.51 3.43 20.90
N SER A 42 0.05 4.50 20.36
CA SER A 42 0.72 5.56 21.13
C SER A 42 -0.10 6.85 21.04
N LEU A 43 -0.38 7.46 22.17
CA LEU A 43 -1.18 8.68 22.30
C LEU A 43 -0.31 9.94 22.45
N ALA A 44 -0.91 11.09 22.21
CA ALA A 44 -0.24 12.39 22.33
C ALA A 44 0.22 12.71 23.77
N ASN A 45 -0.46 12.16 24.78
CA ASN A 45 -0.10 12.28 26.19
C ASN A 45 1.04 11.33 26.65
N GLY A 46 1.58 10.51 25.71
CA GLY A 46 2.63 9.54 25.99
C GLY A 46 2.12 8.16 26.43
N GLU A 47 0.81 8.00 26.63
CA GLU A 47 0.21 6.70 26.95
C GLU A 47 0.36 5.72 25.78
N GLN A 48 0.55 4.45 26.12
CA GLN A 48 0.60 3.36 25.16
C GLN A 48 -0.43 2.29 25.51
N GLN A 49 -1.16 1.83 24.52
CA GLN A 49 -2.17 0.78 24.67
C GLN A 49 -1.92 -0.37 23.71
N ARG A 50 -2.16 -1.58 24.17
CA ARG A 50 -2.09 -2.78 23.33
C ARG A 50 -3.33 -2.89 22.48
N LEU A 51 -3.11 -3.11 21.17
CA LEU A 51 -4.15 -3.41 20.19
C LEU A 51 -4.23 -4.90 19.91
N ARG A 52 -5.44 -5.40 19.72
CA ARG A 52 -5.73 -6.68 19.08
C ARG A 52 -6.47 -6.40 17.79
N CYS A 53 -5.99 -6.97 16.70
CA CYS A 53 -6.50 -6.66 15.36
C CYS A 53 -6.83 -7.94 14.59
N ARG A 54 -7.82 -7.79 13.70
CA ARG A 54 -8.13 -8.74 12.63
C ARG A 54 -8.32 -7.95 11.34
N ALA A 55 -7.65 -8.39 10.28
CA ALA A 55 -7.81 -7.85 8.95
C ALA A 55 -8.28 -8.94 7.99
N THR A 56 -9.13 -8.57 7.04
CA THR A 56 -9.50 -9.41 5.90
C THR A 56 -9.23 -8.60 4.63
N TYR A 57 -8.53 -9.22 3.71
CA TYR A 57 -8.22 -8.65 2.40
C TYR A 57 -8.85 -9.56 1.33
N ASP A 58 -9.81 -9.02 0.61
CA ASP A 58 -10.41 -9.65 -0.57
C ASP A 58 -9.78 -9.01 -1.82
N VAL A 59 -9.18 -9.84 -2.65
CA VAL A 59 -8.45 -9.41 -3.84
C VAL A 59 -9.20 -9.91 -5.07
N ALA A 60 -9.59 -8.97 -5.93
CA ALA A 60 -10.34 -9.23 -7.14
C ALA A 60 -9.57 -8.82 -8.40
N GLY A 61 -10.21 -9.01 -9.56
CA GLY A 61 -9.62 -8.72 -10.85
C GLY A 61 -8.40 -9.60 -11.14
N ARG A 62 -7.35 -8.99 -11.66
CA ARG A 62 -6.05 -9.64 -11.88
C ARG A 62 -5.11 -9.52 -10.68
N GLY A 63 -5.65 -9.17 -9.50
CA GLY A 63 -4.90 -8.84 -8.31
C GLY A 63 -4.66 -7.34 -8.17
N ASP A 64 -5.41 -6.53 -8.88
CA ASP A 64 -5.31 -5.07 -8.95
C ASP A 64 -6.41 -4.35 -8.15
N GLU A 65 -7.38 -5.09 -7.64
CA GLU A 65 -8.44 -4.57 -6.76
C GLU A 65 -8.34 -5.22 -5.37
N LEU A 66 -8.38 -4.40 -4.33
CA LEU A 66 -8.31 -4.82 -2.93
C LEU A 66 -9.47 -4.22 -2.15
N SER A 67 -10.24 -5.07 -1.48
CA SER A 67 -11.16 -4.67 -0.43
C SER A 67 -10.57 -5.06 0.92
N LEU A 68 -10.47 -4.10 1.84
CA LEU A 68 -9.95 -4.27 3.20
C LEU A 68 -11.07 -4.12 4.21
N ASN A 69 -11.11 -5.01 5.18
CA ASN A 69 -11.78 -4.80 6.46
C ASN A 69 -10.78 -5.00 7.59
N LEU A 70 -10.56 -3.97 8.42
CA LEU A 70 -9.66 -4.01 9.58
C LEU A 70 -10.42 -3.62 10.83
N ARG A 71 -10.42 -4.51 11.82
CA ARG A 71 -10.96 -4.24 13.15
C ARG A 71 -9.86 -4.38 14.19
N CYS A 72 -9.71 -3.33 15.00
CA CYS A 72 -8.78 -3.32 16.13
C CYS A 72 -9.50 -2.84 17.38
N ALA A 73 -9.08 -3.36 18.52
CA ALA A 73 -9.55 -2.94 19.83
C ALA A 73 -8.41 -2.88 20.85
N SER A 74 -8.47 -1.87 21.71
CA SER A 74 -7.72 -1.76 22.97
C SER A 74 -8.70 -1.56 24.13
N ASP A 75 -8.21 -1.20 25.30
CA ASP A 75 -9.07 -0.93 26.46
C ASP A 75 -9.93 0.33 26.26
N SER A 76 -9.45 1.32 25.50
CA SER A 76 -10.11 2.61 25.31
C SER A 76 -10.40 2.97 23.85
N TYR A 77 -9.86 2.22 22.87
CA TYR A 77 -10.00 2.54 21.44
C TYR A 77 -10.53 1.35 20.66
N ASN A 78 -11.47 1.64 19.77
CA ASN A 78 -11.95 0.72 18.76
C ASN A 78 -11.79 1.35 17.37
N PHE A 79 -11.41 0.55 16.41
CA PHE A 79 -11.31 0.91 15.00
C PHE A 79 -12.07 -0.12 14.17
N ASP A 80 -12.97 0.33 13.30
CA ASP A 80 -13.65 -0.50 12.29
C ASP A 80 -13.50 0.19 10.94
N LEU A 81 -12.44 -0.18 10.24
CA LEU A 81 -12.01 0.46 9.00
C LEU A 81 -12.28 -0.46 7.81
N THR A 82 -12.93 0.09 6.79
CA THR A 82 -13.05 -0.53 5.48
C THR A 82 -12.38 0.32 4.42
N GLY A 83 -11.84 -0.32 3.39
CA GLY A 83 -11.20 0.37 2.28
C GLY A 83 -11.33 -0.40 0.99
N ASN A 84 -11.43 0.33 -0.13
CA ASN A 84 -11.36 -0.22 -1.47
C ASN A 84 -10.25 0.50 -2.22
N VAL A 85 -9.28 -0.25 -2.71
CA VAL A 85 -8.03 0.27 -3.28
C VAL A 85 -7.76 -0.40 -4.62
N GLU A 86 -7.42 0.39 -5.63
CA GLU A 86 -6.95 -0.06 -6.93
C GLU A 86 -5.44 0.10 -7.06
N TYR A 87 -4.82 -0.84 -7.77
CA TYR A 87 -3.40 -0.82 -8.14
C TYR A 87 -3.26 -0.63 -9.64
N ARG A 88 -2.46 0.37 -10.05
CA ARG A 88 -2.17 0.64 -11.47
C ARG A 88 -0.70 0.98 -11.64
N GLY A 89 0.09 0.03 -12.13
CA GLY A 89 1.48 0.27 -12.51
C GLY A 89 2.37 0.83 -11.40
N GLY A 90 2.19 0.38 -10.16
CA GLY A 90 2.92 0.88 -8.99
C GLY A 90 2.18 1.95 -8.19
N ALA A 91 1.21 2.64 -8.76
CA ALA A 91 0.36 3.58 -8.03
C ALA A 91 -0.83 2.86 -7.39
N ILE A 92 -1.23 3.30 -6.22
CA ILE A 92 -2.47 2.88 -5.57
C ILE A 92 -3.35 4.09 -5.31
N SER A 93 -4.66 3.91 -5.44
CA SER A 93 -5.68 4.92 -5.13
C SER A 93 -6.95 4.25 -4.67
N GLY A 94 -7.73 4.92 -3.83
CA GLY A 94 -8.97 4.36 -3.33
C GLY A 94 -9.67 5.23 -2.31
N GLN A 95 -10.59 4.60 -1.59
CA GLN A 95 -11.41 5.23 -0.56
C GLN A 95 -11.39 4.37 0.71
N TRP A 96 -11.59 5.03 1.85
CA TRP A 96 -11.70 4.38 3.15
C TRP A 96 -12.86 4.98 3.95
N THR A 97 -13.40 4.17 4.85
CA THR A 97 -14.35 4.60 5.87
C THR A 97 -13.96 4.02 7.23
N GLU A 98 -14.20 4.76 8.29
CA GLU A 98 -14.02 4.32 9.68
C GLU A 98 -15.36 4.51 10.43
N ALA A 99 -15.99 3.40 10.80
CA ALA A 99 -17.36 3.38 11.27
C ALA A 99 -17.52 3.93 12.70
N THR A 100 -16.52 3.76 13.58
CA THR A 100 -16.65 4.15 15.00
C THR A 100 -16.64 5.67 15.17
N ARG A 101 -16.05 6.42 14.24
CA ARG A 101 -15.96 7.89 14.23
C ARG A 101 -16.75 8.54 13.11
N ASN A 102 -17.44 7.73 12.30
CA ASN A 102 -18.13 8.19 11.10
C ASN A 102 -17.23 9.04 10.20
N ALA A 103 -16.01 8.58 9.98
CA ALA A 103 -15.01 9.23 9.14
C ALA A 103 -14.86 8.51 7.81
N ALA A 104 -14.54 9.26 6.78
CA ALA A 104 -14.29 8.74 5.44
C ALA A 104 -13.30 9.62 4.69
N GLY A 105 -12.69 9.07 3.66
CA GLY A 105 -11.76 9.82 2.83
C GLY A 105 -11.17 9.02 1.70
N THR A 106 -10.10 9.56 1.13
CA THR A 106 -9.33 8.96 0.04
C THR A 106 -8.02 8.39 0.55
N ILE A 107 -7.47 7.44 -0.20
CA ILE A 107 -6.13 6.89 0.00
C ILE A 107 -5.40 6.92 -1.32
N GLU A 108 -4.15 7.37 -1.30
CA GLU A 108 -3.26 7.40 -2.46
C GLU A 108 -1.86 6.98 -2.04
N GLY A 109 -1.11 6.36 -2.95
CA GLY A 109 0.24 5.95 -2.64
C GLY A 109 0.92 5.14 -3.72
N ARG A 110 1.88 4.34 -3.29
CA ARG A 110 2.67 3.46 -4.14
C ARG A 110 2.81 2.08 -3.51
N ALA A 111 2.91 1.09 -4.38
CA ALA A 111 3.16 -0.28 -3.98
C ALA A 111 4.18 -0.94 -4.92
N ALA A 112 5.17 -1.61 -4.35
CA ALA A 112 6.21 -2.32 -5.08
C ALA A 112 6.70 -3.53 -4.28
N GLY A 113 6.79 -4.69 -4.93
CA GLY A 113 7.24 -5.92 -4.28
C GLY A 113 6.35 -6.32 -3.11
N ASP A 114 6.91 -6.34 -1.92
CA ASP A 114 6.22 -6.69 -0.66
C ASP A 114 5.75 -5.46 0.15
N HIS A 115 5.94 -4.26 -0.39
CA HIS A 115 5.80 -3.01 0.34
C HIS A 115 4.75 -2.08 -0.26
N VAL A 116 3.97 -1.45 0.62
CA VAL A 116 2.96 -0.43 0.31
C VAL A 116 3.22 0.80 1.17
N GLU A 117 3.30 1.97 0.53
CA GLU A 117 3.29 3.27 1.20
C GLU A 117 2.11 4.09 0.71
N ALA A 118 1.33 4.63 1.62
CA ALA A 118 0.17 5.42 1.26
C ALA A 118 -0.11 6.56 2.25
N ALA A 119 -0.82 7.56 1.75
CA ALA A 119 -1.40 8.63 2.54
C ALA A 119 -2.93 8.53 2.49
N ALA A 120 -3.56 8.49 3.64
CA ALA A 120 -5.00 8.62 3.80
C ALA A 120 -5.34 10.08 4.09
N GLN A 121 -6.40 10.57 3.47
CA GLN A 121 -6.90 11.94 3.65
C GLN A 121 -8.39 11.88 3.98
N GLY A 122 -8.83 12.66 4.95
CA GLY A 122 -10.21 12.83 5.36
C GLY A 122 -10.48 14.28 5.84
N ASN A 123 -11.68 14.53 6.31
CA ASN A 123 -12.00 15.84 6.90
C ASN A 123 -11.25 16.02 8.23
N ASN A 124 -10.34 17.00 8.30
CA ASN A 124 -9.50 17.31 9.47
C ASN A 124 -8.63 16.12 9.96
N PHE A 125 -8.36 15.16 9.09
CA PHE A 125 -7.57 13.97 9.38
C PHE A 125 -6.66 13.66 8.20
N SER A 126 -5.43 13.28 8.49
CA SER A 126 -4.53 12.62 7.55
C SER A 126 -3.76 11.51 8.25
N ALA A 127 -3.26 10.56 7.49
CA ALA A 127 -2.36 9.54 8.02
C ALA A 127 -1.39 9.05 6.95
N ASN A 128 -0.13 8.90 7.32
CA ASN A 128 0.84 8.16 6.52
C ASN A 128 0.88 6.71 7.01
N LEU A 129 0.83 5.78 6.08
CA LEU A 129 0.88 4.35 6.38
C LEU A 129 1.93 3.64 5.54
N SER A 130 2.58 2.68 6.16
CA SER A 130 3.54 1.77 5.56
C SER A 130 3.16 0.35 5.94
N LEU A 131 3.10 -0.54 4.95
CA LEU A 131 2.71 -1.93 5.13
C LEU A 131 3.68 -2.82 4.35
N THR A 132 4.19 -3.86 5.01
CA THR A 132 5.03 -4.88 4.39
C THR A 132 4.44 -6.26 4.62
N THR A 133 4.30 -7.06 3.55
CA THR A 133 3.78 -8.44 3.61
C THR A 133 4.85 -9.40 3.14
N ARG A 134 5.35 -10.26 4.05
CA ARG A 134 6.34 -11.30 3.75
C ARG A 134 5.84 -12.66 4.18
N GLY A 135 5.49 -13.50 3.21
CA GLY A 135 4.91 -14.81 3.49
C GLY A 135 3.64 -14.71 4.32
N ASN A 136 3.67 -15.27 5.52
CA ASN A 136 2.54 -15.28 6.46
C ASN A 136 2.61 -14.17 7.53
N ARG A 137 3.51 -13.21 7.36
CA ARG A 137 3.67 -12.08 8.30
C ARG A 137 3.44 -10.74 7.61
N GLN A 138 2.71 -9.87 8.27
CA GLN A 138 2.47 -8.50 7.84
C GLN A 138 2.82 -7.53 8.96
N THR A 139 3.53 -6.46 8.63
CA THR A 139 3.79 -5.33 9.53
C THR A 139 3.16 -4.08 8.98
N VAL A 140 2.53 -3.31 9.86
CA VAL A 140 1.85 -2.06 9.51
C VAL A 140 2.31 -0.96 10.47
N SER A 141 2.64 0.19 9.93
CA SER A 141 2.91 1.41 10.67
C SER A 141 1.99 2.52 10.16
N ILE A 142 1.29 3.19 11.06
CA ILE A 142 0.40 4.31 10.74
C ILE A 142 0.77 5.49 11.62
N ARG A 143 0.89 6.66 11.01
CA ARG A 143 1.13 7.94 11.69
C ARG A 143 0.02 8.91 11.30
N PRO A 144 -1.02 8.99 12.14
CA PRO A 144 -2.12 9.94 11.91
C PRO A 144 -1.75 11.34 12.38
N GLU A 145 -2.41 12.31 11.76
CA GLU A 145 -2.42 13.72 12.15
C GLU A 145 -3.86 14.20 12.31
N GLY A 146 -4.07 15.21 13.14
CA GLY A 146 -5.41 15.71 13.42
C GLY A 146 -6.18 14.88 14.47
N THR A 147 -5.48 14.01 15.22
CA THR A 147 -6.05 13.18 16.29
C THR A 147 -5.14 13.18 17.52
N ASP A 148 -5.64 12.59 18.61
CA ASP A 148 -4.85 12.27 19.81
C ASP A 148 -3.96 11.02 19.67
N VAL A 149 -4.12 10.25 18.58
CA VAL A 149 -3.25 9.12 18.26
C VAL A 149 -2.01 9.62 17.53
N ARG A 150 -0.83 9.27 18.02
CA ARG A 150 0.45 9.61 17.38
C ARG A 150 0.98 8.55 16.44
N ALA A 151 0.80 7.30 16.82
CA ALA A 151 1.29 6.18 16.04
C ALA A 151 0.52 4.90 16.34
N VAL A 152 0.39 4.07 15.33
CA VAL A 152 -0.06 2.68 15.45
C VAL A 152 0.98 1.79 14.78
N SER A 153 1.40 0.74 15.48
CA SER A 153 2.25 -0.31 14.91
C SER A 153 1.60 -1.67 15.11
N LEU A 154 1.48 -2.46 14.03
CA LEU A 154 0.86 -3.78 14.07
C LEU A 154 1.79 -4.84 13.51
N ALA A 155 1.70 -6.03 14.08
CA ALA A 155 2.22 -7.26 13.51
C ALA A 155 1.09 -8.28 13.42
N LEU A 156 0.79 -8.73 12.22
CA LEU A 156 -0.29 -9.66 11.92
C LEU A 156 0.28 -10.93 11.28
N ASP A 157 -0.29 -12.05 11.63
CA ASP A 157 0.00 -13.35 11.03
C ASP A 157 -1.22 -13.85 10.25
N ARG A 158 -0.98 -14.51 9.13
CA ARG A 158 -2.04 -15.11 8.30
C ARG A 158 -2.69 -16.27 9.05
N ARG A 159 -4.01 -16.37 8.93
CA ARG A 159 -4.82 -17.45 9.50
C ARG A 159 -5.19 -18.50 8.45
#